data_44c5ffccb6b15814063bbff700db020b
#
_entry.id   44c5ffccb6b15814063bbff700db020b
#
_cell.length_a   1.000
_cell.length_b   1.000
_cell.length_c   1.000
_cell.angle_alpha   90.00
_cell.angle_beta   90.00
_cell.angle_gamma   90.00
#
_symmetry.space_group_name_H-M   'P 1'
#
loop_
_entity.id
_entity.type
_entity.pdbx_description
1 polymer ?
#
loop_
_entity_poly.entity_id
_entity_poly.type
_entity_poly.pdbx_seq_one_letter_code
_entity_poly.pdbx_strand_id
1 'polypeptide(L)'
;FRLFYIQVIEDEYRISPLNNAAVRVNYDYPERGYVFDRNGVLLAANQPSYDIMVIPREIKELDTLQFCNLIKIDKEEFIKKIEKSSVYSPYLPSVFLSQITKDEYAYIQEKMYKFKGFYIESRSQREYMVNSAANVLGYISEVNDDLIQKNPYYQSGELIGTQGIEKQYEEILRGKKGMKFIQKDRFNREIGPYRDGLFDSLPEPGSDITLTLDIDLQQYGEKLMQHKRGGIVALDPKTGEILALISMIGVVSLFGVAH
;
A
#
# COMPACT_ATOMS: atom_id res chain seq x y z
N PHE A 1 13.11 -39.32 -21.36
CA PHE A 1 14.32 -38.89 -20.66
C PHE A 1 14.14 -37.53 -19.97
N ARG A 2 13.58 -36.51 -20.62
CA ARG A 2 13.39 -35.16 -20.01
C ARG A 2 12.41 -35.16 -18.83
N LEU A 3 11.32 -35.92 -18.91
CA LEU A 3 10.35 -36.08 -17.81
C LEU A 3 10.95 -36.79 -16.58
N PHE A 4 11.77 -37.81 -16.80
CA PHE A 4 12.50 -38.51 -15.74
C PHE A 4 13.53 -37.59 -15.06
N TYR A 5 14.26 -36.80 -15.86
CA TYR A 5 15.20 -35.83 -15.34
C TYR A 5 14.54 -34.80 -14.43
N ILE A 6 13.42 -34.21 -14.88
CA ILE A 6 12.62 -33.23 -14.11
C ILE A 6 11.99 -33.87 -12.87
N GLN A 7 11.58 -35.15 -12.95
CA GLN A 7 10.89 -35.80 -11.82
C GLN A 7 11.82 -36.42 -10.78
N VAL A 8 13.05 -36.74 -11.13
CA VAL A 8 13.96 -37.54 -10.27
C VAL A 8 15.24 -36.79 -9.92
N ILE A 9 15.72 -35.89 -10.77
CA ILE A 9 17.02 -35.23 -10.63
C ILE A 9 16.87 -33.75 -10.26
N GLU A 10 15.85 -33.06 -10.75
CA GLU A 10 15.58 -31.67 -10.37
C GLU A 10 14.74 -31.61 -9.08
N ASP A 11 15.41 -31.73 -7.94
CA ASP A 11 14.78 -31.58 -6.63
C ASP A 11 14.20 -30.16 -6.43
N GLU A 12 14.77 -29.16 -7.07
CA GLU A 12 14.35 -27.76 -6.99
C GLU A 12 12.90 -27.55 -7.50
N TYR A 13 12.48 -28.26 -8.57
CA TYR A 13 11.10 -28.23 -9.08
C TYR A 13 10.09 -28.96 -8.21
N ARG A 14 10.54 -29.97 -7.47
CA ARG A 14 9.69 -30.75 -6.54
C ARG A 14 9.45 -30.07 -5.21
N ILE A 15 10.39 -29.22 -4.80
CA ILE A 15 10.43 -28.66 -3.45
C ILE A 15 9.84 -27.25 -3.42
N SER A 16 9.93 -26.50 -4.55
CA SER A 16 9.45 -25.12 -4.60
C SER A 16 7.91 -25.03 -4.47
N PRO A 17 7.40 -24.40 -3.42
CA PRO A 17 5.96 -24.20 -3.24
C PRO A 17 5.33 -23.32 -4.32
N LEU A 18 6.14 -22.50 -5.01
CA LEU A 18 5.69 -21.60 -6.08
C LEU A 18 5.17 -22.35 -7.32
N ASN A 19 5.65 -23.59 -7.55
CA ASN A 19 5.25 -24.41 -8.69
C ASN A 19 4.09 -25.38 -8.36
N ASN A 20 3.57 -25.33 -7.13
CA ASN A 20 2.51 -26.24 -6.69
C ASN A 20 1.14 -25.55 -6.79
N ALA A 21 0.28 -25.98 -7.69
CA ALA A 21 -1.07 -25.47 -7.89
C ALA A 21 -1.98 -25.58 -6.64
N ALA A 22 -1.64 -26.45 -5.68
CA ALA A 22 -2.36 -26.61 -4.42
C ALA A 22 -1.84 -25.65 -3.32
N VAL A 23 -0.87 -24.78 -3.62
CA VAL A 23 -0.31 -23.83 -2.67
C VAL A 23 -0.66 -22.42 -3.11
N ARG A 24 -1.13 -21.60 -2.18
CA ARG A 24 -1.31 -20.16 -2.35
C ARG A 24 -0.22 -19.43 -1.59
N VAL A 25 0.35 -18.41 -2.22
CA VAL A 25 1.24 -17.48 -1.55
C VAL A 25 0.42 -16.30 -1.04
N ASN A 26 0.46 -16.06 0.26
CA ASN A 26 -0.05 -14.85 0.89
C ASN A 26 1.15 -13.97 1.22
N TYR A 27 1.15 -12.75 0.72
CA TYR A 27 2.21 -11.79 1.00
C TYR A 27 1.88 -11.02 2.28
N ASP A 28 2.91 -10.86 3.10
CA ASP A 28 2.87 -10.03 4.31
C ASP A 28 3.69 -8.76 4.01
N TYR A 29 3.04 -7.62 4.06
CA TYR A 29 3.65 -6.35 3.64
C TYR A 29 4.31 -5.69 4.84
N PRO A 30 5.62 -5.34 4.72
CA PRO A 30 6.32 -4.64 5.77
C PRO A 30 5.88 -3.18 5.86
N GLU A 31 6.16 -2.58 7.00
CA GLU A 31 6.03 -1.14 7.15
C GLU A 31 7.10 -0.42 6.31
N ARG A 32 6.71 0.67 5.67
CA ARG A 32 7.60 1.51 4.88
C ARG A 32 8.43 2.39 5.79
N GLY A 33 9.73 2.60 5.50
CA GLY A 33 10.62 3.44 6.29
C GLY A 33 10.14 4.89 6.37
N TYR A 34 10.44 5.57 7.47
CA TYR A 34 10.15 6.99 7.68
C TYR A 34 11.13 7.86 6.91
N VAL A 35 10.73 9.11 6.64
CA VAL A 35 11.61 10.12 6.04
C VAL A 35 11.71 11.29 6.97
N PHE A 36 12.94 11.64 7.32
CA PHE A 36 13.27 12.75 8.20
C PHE A 36 14.03 13.85 7.45
N ASP A 37 13.95 15.06 7.94
CA ASP A 37 14.85 16.15 7.53
C ASP A 37 16.22 16.03 8.23
N ARG A 38 17.14 16.93 7.94
CA ARG A 38 18.48 16.96 8.55
C ARG A 38 18.47 17.18 10.07
N ASN A 39 17.40 17.77 10.60
CA ASN A 39 17.24 18.12 12.02
C ASN A 39 16.44 17.03 12.77
N GLY A 40 16.03 15.95 12.10
CA GLY A 40 15.22 14.87 12.66
C GLY A 40 13.72 15.16 12.66
N VAL A 41 13.26 16.18 11.93
CA VAL A 41 11.83 16.46 11.78
C VAL A 41 11.21 15.41 10.86
N LEU A 42 10.13 14.78 11.27
CA LEU A 42 9.43 13.76 10.51
C LEU A 42 8.68 14.38 9.32
N LEU A 43 9.05 14.00 8.10
CA LEU A 43 8.46 14.51 6.86
C LEU A 43 7.42 13.57 6.28
N ALA A 44 7.69 12.27 6.30
CA ALA A 44 6.75 11.26 5.84
C ALA A 44 6.73 10.06 6.79
N ALA A 45 5.53 9.67 7.20
CA ALA A 45 5.25 8.60 8.15
C ALA A 45 4.26 7.58 7.57
N ASN A 46 4.03 6.52 8.33
CA ASN A 46 2.98 5.55 8.04
C ASN A 46 1.86 5.76 9.06
N GLN A 47 0.63 5.84 8.56
CA GLN A 47 -0.55 5.89 9.38
C GLN A 47 -1.40 4.64 9.15
N PRO A 48 -1.86 3.97 10.21
CA PRO A 48 -2.78 2.85 10.02
C PRO A 48 -4.10 3.35 9.44
N SER A 49 -4.48 2.77 8.32
CA SER A 49 -5.76 2.94 7.66
C SER A 49 -6.49 1.60 7.65
N TYR A 50 -7.79 1.62 7.59
CA TYR A 50 -8.61 0.42 7.60
C TYR A 50 -9.48 0.40 6.36
N ASP A 51 -9.52 -0.76 5.70
CA ASP A 51 -10.36 -0.98 4.53
C ASP A 51 -11.44 -2.01 4.87
N ILE A 52 -12.68 -1.77 4.46
CA ILE A 52 -13.71 -2.81 4.48
C ILE A 52 -13.55 -3.63 3.21
N MET A 53 -13.29 -4.90 3.40
CA MET A 53 -13.20 -5.90 2.34
C MET A 53 -14.52 -6.64 2.21
N VAL A 54 -14.82 -7.09 0.98
CA VAL A 54 -16.01 -7.88 0.70
C VAL A 54 -15.66 -9.13 -0.11
N ILE A 55 -16.26 -10.26 0.23
CA ILE A 55 -16.30 -11.47 -0.58
C ILE A 55 -17.74 -11.66 -1.04
N PRO A 56 -18.10 -11.30 -2.28
CA PRO A 56 -19.51 -11.25 -2.71
C PRO A 56 -20.29 -12.54 -2.50
N ARG A 57 -19.66 -13.71 -2.70
CA ARG A 57 -20.30 -15.01 -2.53
C ARG A 57 -20.66 -15.33 -1.08
N GLU A 58 -19.98 -14.75 -0.11
CA GLU A 58 -20.22 -15.00 1.31
C GLU A 58 -21.34 -14.14 1.90
N ILE A 59 -21.82 -13.16 1.13
CA ILE A 59 -22.95 -12.32 1.55
C ILE A 59 -24.21 -13.19 1.57
N LYS A 60 -24.70 -13.46 2.77
CA LYS A 60 -25.98 -14.16 3.02
C LYS A 60 -26.82 -13.29 3.94
N GLU A 61 -28.12 -13.12 3.60
CA GLU A 61 -29.11 -12.45 4.44
C GLU A 61 -28.61 -11.12 5.05
N LEU A 62 -28.18 -10.20 4.19
CA LEU A 62 -27.66 -8.90 4.61
C LEU A 62 -28.80 -7.89 4.83
N ASP A 63 -28.90 -7.33 6.03
CA ASP A 63 -29.67 -6.09 6.23
C ASP A 63 -28.92 -4.91 5.62
N THR A 64 -29.19 -4.65 4.34
CA THR A 64 -28.52 -3.61 3.57
C THR A 64 -28.71 -2.22 4.17
N LEU A 65 -29.90 -1.93 4.75
CA LEU A 65 -30.18 -0.63 5.34
C LEU A 65 -29.35 -0.41 6.61
N GLN A 66 -29.28 -1.43 7.47
CA GLN A 66 -28.49 -1.36 8.69
C GLN A 66 -26.98 -1.23 8.37
N PHE A 67 -26.51 -1.95 7.36
CA PHE A 67 -25.11 -1.87 6.91
C PHE A 67 -24.79 -0.49 6.31
N CYS A 68 -25.62 0.01 5.41
CA CYS A 68 -25.43 1.35 4.80
C CYS A 68 -25.41 2.45 5.87
N ASN A 69 -26.31 2.39 6.86
CA ASN A 69 -26.30 3.34 7.96
C ASN A 69 -25.03 3.24 8.83
N LEU A 70 -24.49 2.02 9.01
CA LEU A 70 -23.29 1.79 9.79
C LEU A 70 -22.06 2.47 9.15
N ILE A 71 -21.91 2.34 7.84
CA ILE A 71 -20.76 2.85 7.08
C ILE A 71 -21.02 4.18 6.38
N LYS A 72 -22.20 4.78 6.61
CA LYS A 72 -22.63 6.10 6.11
C LYS A 72 -22.59 6.23 4.58
N ILE A 73 -23.03 5.20 3.86
CA ILE A 73 -23.18 5.24 2.39
C ILE A 73 -24.64 5.06 1.99
N ASP A 74 -24.98 5.53 0.79
CA ASP A 74 -26.30 5.36 0.20
C ASP A 74 -26.49 3.94 -0.37
N LYS A 75 -27.75 3.48 -0.41
CA LYS A 75 -28.09 2.16 -0.95
C LYS A 75 -27.69 2.01 -2.42
N GLU A 76 -27.76 3.07 -3.21
CA GLU A 76 -27.36 3.04 -4.63
C GLU A 76 -25.84 2.85 -4.78
N GLU A 77 -25.06 3.52 -3.93
CA GLU A 77 -23.61 3.36 -3.90
C GLU A 77 -23.22 1.95 -3.43
N PHE A 78 -23.92 1.43 -2.44
CA PHE A 78 -23.73 0.04 -1.99
C PHE A 78 -23.90 -0.95 -3.14
N ILE A 79 -25.01 -0.85 -3.89
CA ILE A 79 -25.29 -1.75 -5.02
C ILE A 79 -24.18 -1.66 -6.08
N LYS A 80 -23.79 -0.46 -6.47
CA LYS A 80 -22.70 -0.25 -7.46
C LYS A 80 -21.37 -0.87 -7.02
N LYS A 81 -21.03 -0.74 -5.72
CA LYS A 81 -19.79 -1.31 -5.17
C LYS A 81 -19.85 -2.85 -5.14
N ILE A 82 -20.98 -3.44 -4.77
CA ILE A 82 -21.16 -4.91 -4.79
C ILE A 82 -21.11 -5.44 -6.22
N GLU A 83 -21.77 -4.78 -7.17
CA GLU A 83 -21.71 -5.16 -8.58
C GLU A 83 -20.27 -5.13 -9.10
N LYS A 84 -19.54 -4.04 -8.85
CA LYS A 84 -18.13 -3.91 -9.22
C LYS A 84 -17.28 -5.03 -8.63
N SER A 85 -17.45 -5.34 -7.35
CA SER A 85 -16.73 -6.42 -6.68
C SER A 85 -17.08 -7.79 -7.25
N SER A 86 -18.34 -8.04 -7.59
CA SER A 86 -18.82 -9.29 -8.18
C SER A 86 -18.33 -9.51 -9.60
N VAL A 87 -18.20 -8.43 -10.39
CA VAL A 87 -17.62 -8.47 -11.75
C VAL A 87 -16.13 -8.80 -11.70
N TYR A 88 -15.40 -8.23 -10.73
CA TYR A 88 -13.99 -8.54 -10.53
C TYR A 88 -13.78 -10.00 -10.14
N SER A 89 -14.39 -10.45 -9.06
CA SER A 89 -14.44 -11.86 -8.66
C SER A 89 -15.49 -12.10 -7.58
N PRO A 90 -16.37 -13.08 -7.71
CA PRO A 90 -17.30 -13.45 -6.64
C PRO A 90 -16.63 -14.17 -5.46
N TYR A 91 -15.41 -14.69 -5.62
CA TYR A 91 -14.72 -15.56 -4.66
C TYR A 91 -13.53 -14.91 -3.97
N LEU A 92 -12.96 -13.87 -4.58
CA LEU A 92 -11.79 -13.20 -4.04
C LEU A 92 -12.21 -11.96 -3.23
N PRO A 93 -11.48 -11.65 -2.17
CA PRO A 93 -11.67 -10.40 -1.46
C PRO A 93 -11.45 -9.20 -2.39
N SER A 94 -12.30 -8.21 -2.28
CA SER A 94 -12.13 -6.92 -2.95
C SER A 94 -12.42 -5.78 -2.00
N VAL A 95 -11.78 -4.64 -2.23
CA VAL A 95 -11.96 -3.43 -1.42
C VAL A 95 -13.37 -2.89 -1.67
N PHE A 96 -14.18 -2.84 -0.62
CA PHE A 96 -15.53 -2.26 -0.65
C PHE A 96 -15.51 -0.77 -0.29
N LEU A 97 -14.84 -0.42 0.80
CA LEU A 97 -14.63 0.95 1.25
C LEU A 97 -13.21 1.08 1.79
N SER A 98 -12.47 2.08 1.32
CA SER A 98 -11.09 2.34 1.73
C SER A 98 -10.99 3.55 2.66
N GLN A 99 -9.87 3.65 3.37
CA GLN A 99 -9.47 4.82 4.15
C GLN A 99 -10.43 5.17 5.30
N ILE A 100 -10.84 4.15 6.05
CA ILE A 100 -11.64 4.36 7.27
C ILE A 100 -10.72 4.86 8.37
N THR A 101 -11.15 5.91 9.07
CA THR A 101 -10.43 6.46 10.20
C THR A 101 -10.43 5.50 11.39
N LYS A 102 -9.47 5.68 12.31
CA LYS A 102 -9.38 4.85 13.52
C LYS A 102 -10.65 4.91 14.40
N ASP A 103 -11.29 6.06 14.47
CA ASP A 103 -12.50 6.25 15.27
C ASP A 103 -13.71 5.54 14.63
N GLU A 104 -13.84 5.63 13.31
CA GLU A 104 -14.87 4.90 12.56
C GLU A 104 -14.65 3.40 12.61
N TYR A 105 -13.39 2.95 12.52
CA TYR A 105 -13.00 1.55 12.63
C TYR A 105 -13.49 0.94 13.95
N ALA A 106 -13.25 1.60 15.09
CA ALA A 106 -13.66 1.09 16.39
C ALA A 106 -15.18 0.86 16.46
N TYR A 107 -15.97 1.81 15.93
CA TYR A 107 -17.42 1.71 15.89
C TYR A 107 -17.94 0.63 14.93
N ILE A 108 -17.31 0.50 13.75
CA ILE A 108 -17.72 -0.45 12.71
C ILE A 108 -17.34 -1.86 13.14
N GLN A 109 -16.15 -2.07 13.69
CA GLN A 109 -15.64 -3.38 14.10
C GLN A 109 -16.54 -4.06 15.13
N GLU A 110 -17.05 -3.31 16.10
CA GLU A 110 -17.97 -3.84 17.12
C GLU A 110 -19.23 -4.48 16.51
N LYS A 111 -19.68 -3.99 15.35
CA LYS A 111 -20.91 -4.44 14.69
C LYS A 111 -20.67 -5.34 13.48
N MET A 112 -19.43 -5.44 13.00
CA MET A 112 -19.09 -6.17 11.76
C MET A 112 -19.44 -7.66 11.81
N TYR A 113 -19.46 -8.29 13.00
CA TYR A 113 -19.82 -9.70 13.15
C TYR A 113 -21.21 -10.06 12.63
N LYS A 114 -22.11 -9.07 12.48
CA LYS A 114 -23.47 -9.25 11.97
C LYS A 114 -23.52 -9.38 10.45
N PHE A 115 -22.48 -8.90 9.75
CA PHE A 115 -22.48 -8.75 8.30
C PHE A 115 -21.49 -9.75 7.67
N LYS A 116 -21.97 -10.98 7.48
CA LYS A 116 -21.18 -12.05 6.86
C LYS A 116 -20.79 -11.68 5.42
N GLY A 117 -19.55 -11.97 5.06
CA GLY A 117 -18.96 -11.61 3.76
C GLY A 117 -18.24 -10.27 3.76
N PHE A 118 -18.31 -9.51 4.85
CA PHE A 118 -17.53 -8.30 5.07
C PHE A 118 -16.56 -8.48 6.23
N TYR A 119 -15.36 -7.95 6.09
CA TYR A 119 -14.36 -7.89 7.15
C TYR A 119 -13.48 -6.67 6.98
N ILE A 120 -12.75 -6.31 8.02
CA ILE A 120 -11.88 -5.16 8.01
C ILE A 120 -10.44 -5.63 7.91
N GLU A 121 -9.70 -5.03 6.99
CA GLU A 121 -8.27 -5.23 6.81
C GLU A 121 -7.52 -3.95 7.16
N SER A 122 -6.47 -4.09 7.97
CA SER A 122 -5.58 -2.97 8.29
C SER A 122 -4.57 -2.78 7.16
N ARG A 123 -4.46 -1.56 6.68
CA ARG A 123 -3.44 -1.14 5.70
C ARG A 123 -2.58 -0.03 6.26
N SER A 124 -1.35 0.04 5.83
CA SER A 124 -0.47 1.17 6.11
C SER A 124 -0.62 2.20 5.00
N GLN A 125 -1.04 3.41 5.35
CA GLN A 125 -1.14 4.54 4.44
C GLN A 125 0.02 5.50 4.67
N ARG A 126 0.58 6.03 3.58
CA ARG A 126 1.65 7.04 3.67
C ARG A 126 1.05 8.39 3.99
N GLU A 127 1.55 9.02 5.04
CA GLU A 127 1.16 10.35 5.47
C GLU A 127 2.35 11.30 5.40
N TYR A 128 2.12 12.48 4.80
CA TYR A 128 3.11 13.55 4.71
C TYR A 128 2.79 14.59 5.77
N MET A 129 3.64 14.67 6.80
CA MET A 129 3.43 15.51 7.97
C MET A 129 3.55 17.01 7.71
N VAL A 130 4.12 17.37 6.55
CA VAL A 130 4.40 18.75 6.17
C VAL A 130 3.76 19.09 4.83
N ASN A 131 3.12 20.24 4.75
CA ASN A 131 2.57 20.79 3.50
C ASN A 131 3.64 21.55 2.69
N SER A 132 4.82 20.96 2.56
CA SER A 132 5.99 21.57 1.92
C SER A 132 6.84 20.47 1.30
N ALA A 133 7.78 20.86 0.43
CA ALA A 133 8.72 19.96 -0.23
C ALA A 133 8.07 18.83 -1.08
N ALA A 134 6.82 19.01 -1.54
CA ALA A 134 6.10 17.98 -2.30
C ALA A 134 6.88 17.52 -3.55
N ASN A 135 7.60 18.42 -4.23
CA ASN A 135 8.41 18.09 -5.39
C ASN A 135 9.63 17.22 -5.03
N VAL A 136 10.17 17.38 -3.81
CA VAL A 136 11.33 16.63 -3.32
C VAL A 136 10.88 15.29 -2.79
N LEU A 137 9.91 15.27 -1.89
CA LEU A 137 9.39 14.05 -1.28
C LEU A 137 8.73 13.13 -2.32
N GLY A 138 7.96 13.72 -3.23
CA GLY A 138 7.15 12.96 -4.17
C GLY A 138 5.91 12.37 -3.52
N TYR A 139 5.40 11.30 -4.12
CA TYR A 139 4.23 10.58 -3.60
C TYR A 139 4.26 9.12 -4.02
N ILE A 140 3.45 8.33 -3.34
CA ILE A 140 3.18 6.93 -3.69
C ILE A 140 1.85 6.82 -4.42
N SER A 141 1.75 5.87 -5.34
CA SER A 141 0.50 5.52 -6.02
C SER A 141 0.38 4.02 -6.21
N GLU A 142 -0.81 3.57 -6.58
CA GLU A 142 -1.02 2.18 -6.94
C GLU A 142 -0.22 1.80 -8.20
N VAL A 143 0.33 0.59 -8.20
CA VAL A 143 1.11 0.05 -9.31
C VAL A 143 0.20 -0.16 -10.52
N ASN A 144 0.64 0.27 -11.69
CA ASN A 144 -0.06 0.04 -12.94
C ASN A 144 0.39 -1.27 -13.63
N ASP A 145 -0.42 -1.76 -14.56
CA ASP A 145 -0.17 -3.03 -15.27
C ASP A 145 1.17 -3.04 -16.02
N ASP A 146 1.61 -1.90 -16.56
CA ASP A 146 2.90 -1.79 -17.26
C ASP A 146 4.09 -2.01 -16.32
N LEU A 147 3.99 -1.57 -15.08
CA LEU A 147 5.03 -1.78 -14.06
C LEU A 147 5.06 -3.22 -13.56
N ILE A 148 3.89 -3.86 -13.42
CA ILE A 148 3.79 -5.27 -13.05
C ILE A 148 4.47 -6.16 -14.10
N GLN A 149 4.27 -5.87 -15.39
CA GLN A 149 4.95 -6.61 -16.46
C GLN A 149 6.47 -6.43 -16.45
N LYS A 150 6.96 -5.25 -16.11
CA LYS A 150 8.39 -4.93 -16.06
C LYS A 150 9.09 -5.43 -14.80
N ASN A 151 8.38 -5.48 -13.70
CA ASN A 151 8.93 -5.89 -12.41
C ASN A 151 7.97 -6.84 -11.69
N PRO A 152 8.22 -8.15 -11.77
CA PRO A 152 7.37 -9.19 -11.19
C PRO A 152 7.33 -9.18 -9.65
N TYR A 153 8.11 -8.31 -9.01
CA TYR A 153 8.06 -8.10 -7.57
C TYR A 153 6.70 -7.53 -7.13
N TYR A 154 6.09 -6.67 -7.97
CA TYR A 154 4.85 -5.99 -7.65
C TYR A 154 3.62 -6.77 -8.11
N GLN A 155 2.53 -6.61 -7.35
CA GLN A 155 1.22 -7.13 -7.67
C GLN A 155 0.19 -6.01 -7.78
N SER A 156 -0.93 -6.30 -8.43
CA SER A 156 -2.04 -5.35 -8.52
C SER A 156 -2.55 -4.96 -7.13
N GLY A 157 -2.78 -3.67 -6.92
CA GLY A 157 -3.22 -3.10 -5.65
C GLY A 157 -2.09 -2.70 -4.70
N GLU A 158 -0.82 -2.94 -5.06
CA GLU A 158 0.33 -2.49 -4.26
C GLU A 158 0.67 -1.03 -4.53
N LEU A 159 1.35 -0.42 -3.57
CA LEU A 159 1.80 0.97 -3.66
C LEU A 159 3.28 1.03 -4.01
N ILE A 160 3.63 2.00 -4.86
CA ILE A 160 5.00 2.28 -5.29
C ILE A 160 5.28 3.78 -5.27
N GLY A 161 6.51 4.18 -4.95
CA GLY A 161 6.97 5.55 -5.09
C GLY A 161 7.02 5.98 -6.56
N THR A 162 6.27 7.03 -6.90
CA THR A 162 6.10 7.48 -8.29
C THR A 162 7.03 8.63 -8.63
N GLN A 163 7.32 9.50 -7.68
CA GLN A 163 8.17 10.67 -7.85
C GLN A 163 9.07 10.91 -6.64
N GLY A 164 10.08 11.80 -6.81
CA GLY A 164 10.92 12.33 -5.75
C GLY A 164 11.71 11.27 -5.00
N ILE A 165 11.89 11.49 -3.73
CA ILE A 165 12.59 10.61 -2.79
C ILE A 165 11.88 9.26 -2.68
N GLU A 166 10.54 9.26 -2.66
CA GLU A 166 9.75 8.05 -2.60
C GLU A 166 10.07 7.08 -3.74
N LYS A 167 10.30 7.61 -4.97
CA LYS A 167 10.70 6.81 -6.12
C LYS A 167 12.17 6.41 -6.09
N GLN A 168 13.06 7.37 -5.81
CA GLN A 168 14.49 7.16 -5.89
C GLN A 168 14.99 6.15 -4.85
N TYR A 169 14.38 6.15 -3.67
CA TYR A 169 14.74 5.28 -2.55
C TYR A 169 13.66 4.21 -2.29
N GLU A 170 12.88 3.88 -3.32
CA GLU A 170 11.79 2.89 -3.23
C GLU A 170 12.26 1.58 -2.60
N GLU A 171 13.36 1.01 -3.05
CA GLU A 171 13.86 -0.29 -2.57
C GLU A 171 14.26 -0.27 -1.09
N ILE A 172 14.77 0.87 -0.61
CA ILE A 172 15.16 1.06 0.78
C ILE A 172 13.94 1.29 1.65
N LEU A 173 13.03 2.16 1.19
CA LEU A 173 11.84 2.54 1.94
C LEU A 173 10.80 1.42 2.03
N ARG A 174 10.58 0.65 0.96
CA ARG A 174 9.53 -0.39 0.92
C ARG A 174 9.82 -1.61 1.78
N GLY A 175 11.12 -1.89 2.06
CA GLY A 175 11.53 -3.13 2.70
C GLY A 175 11.35 -4.37 1.81
N LYS A 176 11.28 -5.56 2.43
CA LYS A 176 11.08 -6.82 1.72
C LYS A 176 9.81 -7.52 2.21
N LYS A 177 9.00 -7.98 1.29
CA LYS A 177 7.77 -8.73 1.59
C LYS A 177 8.07 -10.05 2.26
N GLY A 178 7.28 -10.37 3.27
CA GLY A 178 7.16 -11.73 3.76
C GLY A 178 6.28 -12.57 2.83
N MET A 179 6.49 -13.87 2.83
CA MET A 179 5.71 -14.84 2.07
C MET A 179 5.25 -15.95 3.01
N LYS A 180 3.95 -16.23 3.00
CA LYS A 180 3.33 -17.35 3.72
C LYS A 180 2.73 -18.30 2.68
N PHE A 181 3.12 -19.55 2.73
CA PHE A 181 2.66 -20.57 1.81
C PHE A 181 1.53 -21.38 2.46
N ILE A 182 0.32 -21.23 1.93
CA ILE A 182 -0.89 -21.87 2.46
C ILE A 182 -1.33 -22.97 1.51
N GLN A 183 -1.51 -24.18 2.06
CA GLN A 183 -2.02 -25.32 1.32
C GLN A 183 -3.53 -25.22 1.15
N LYS A 184 -4.02 -25.54 -0.06
CA LYS A 184 -5.43 -25.56 -0.40
C LYS A 184 -5.91 -26.95 -0.80
N ASP A 185 -7.17 -27.21 -0.52
CA ASP A 185 -7.86 -28.40 -1.01
C ASP A 185 -8.33 -28.23 -2.47
N ARG A 186 -8.89 -29.31 -3.04
CA ARG A 186 -9.50 -29.33 -4.38
C ARG A 186 -10.67 -28.34 -4.56
N PHE A 187 -11.22 -27.84 -3.46
CA PHE A 187 -12.29 -26.84 -3.45
C PHE A 187 -11.79 -25.42 -3.18
N ASN A 188 -10.45 -25.20 -3.26
CA ASN A 188 -9.78 -23.93 -3.01
C ASN A 188 -9.91 -23.41 -1.57
N ARG A 189 -10.22 -24.28 -0.60
CA ARG A 189 -10.29 -23.94 0.82
C ARG A 189 -8.91 -24.11 1.45
N GLU A 190 -8.54 -23.19 2.31
CA GLU A 190 -7.28 -23.24 3.06
C GLU A 190 -7.30 -24.38 4.08
N ILE A 191 -6.30 -25.25 4.02
CA ILE A 191 -6.14 -26.38 4.94
C ILE A 191 -5.20 -25.99 6.09
N GLY A 192 -4.14 -25.22 5.79
CA GLY A 192 -3.13 -24.83 6.76
C GLY A 192 -1.82 -24.42 6.09
N PRO A 193 -0.77 -24.14 6.89
CA PRO A 193 0.54 -23.77 6.34
C PRO A 193 1.13 -24.95 5.55
N TYR A 194 1.75 -24.65 4.43
CA TYR A 194 2.42 -25.65 3.60
C TYR A 194 3.69 -26.13 4.31
N ARG A 195 3.79 -27.45 4.52
CA ARG A 195 4.92 -28.10 5.24
C ARG A 195 5.28 -27.40 6.56
N ASP A 196 4.28 -27.10 7.37
CA ASP A 196 4.43 -26.45 8.68
C ASP A 196 5.14 -25.10 8.63
N GLY A 197 5.05 -24.39 7.50
CA GLY A 197 5.64 -23.06 7.32
C GLY A 197 7.15 -23.05 7.04
N LEU A 198 7.74 -24.20 6.66
CA LEU A 198 9.19 -24.33 6.40
C LEU A 198 9.72 -23.35 5.34
N PHE A 199 8.86 -22.91 4.43
CA PHE A 199 9.21 -21.99 3.34
C PHE A 199 8.75 -20.56 3.59
N ASP A 200 8.10 -20.31 4.72
CA ASP A 200 7.62 -18.97 5.05
C ASP A 200 8.81 -18.04 5.33
N SER A 201 8.68 -16.80 4.87
CA SER A 201 9.62 -15.73 5.16
C SER A 201 8.91 -14.59 5.87
N LEU A 202 9.56 -14.04 6.89
CA LEU A 202 9.04 -12.87 7.59
C LEU A 202 9.29 -11.59 6.76
N PRO A 203 8.40 -10.59 6.86
CA PRO A 203 8.64 -9.30 6.23
C PRO A 203 9.80 -8.57 6.91
N GLU A 204 10.65 -7.91 6.12
CA GLU A 204 11.70 -7.03 6.62
C GLU A 204 11.21 -5.57 6.45
N PRO A 205 11.08 -4.79 7.53
CA PRO A 205 10.63 -3.40 7.42
C PRO A 205 11.58 -2.55 6.57
N GLY A 206 11.05 -1.51 5.96
CA GLY A 206 11.85 -0.53 5.25
C GLY A 206 12.77 0.24 6.20
N SER A 207 13.88 0.73 5.67
CA SER A 207 14.82 1.55 6.42
C SER A 207 14.43 3.01 6.36
N ASP A 208 14.59 3.70 7.47
CA ASP A 208 14.38 5.14 7.56
C ASP A 208 15.45 5.91 6.79
N ILE A 209 15.07 7.05 6.24
CA ILE A 209 15.96 7.94 5.49
C ILE A 209 15.98 9.31 6.11
N THR A 210 17.19 9.85 6.34
CA THR A 210 17.40 11.25 6.71
C THR A 210 17.89 12.02 5.50
N LEU A 211 17.14 13.07 5.15
CA LEU A 211 17.51 13.97 4.04
C LEU A 211 18.45 15.05 4.53
N THR A 212 19.19 15.64 3.60
CA THR A 212 19.97 16.85 3.85
C THR A 212 19.13 18.12 3.86
N LEU A 213 17.86 18.00 3.47
CA LEU A 213 16.88 19.09 3.43
C LEU A 213 16.62 19.65 4.82
N ASP A 214 16.57 20.98 4.92
CA ASP A 214 16.10 21.72 6.09
C ASP A 214 14.67 22.18 5.82
N ILE A 215 13.71 21.63 6.56
CA ILE A 215 12.29 21.85 6.28
C ILE A 215 11.86 23.29 6.57
N ASP A 216 12.45 23.93 7.56
CA ASP A 216 12.14 25.31 7.91
C ASP A 216 12.63 26.26 6.81
N LEU A 217 13.85 26.03 6.28
CA LEU A 217 14.40 26.77 5.15
C LEU A 217 13.56 26.54 3.88
N GLN A 218 13.14 25.29 3.64
CA GLN A 218 12.28 24.93 2.52
C GLN A 218 10.94 25.68 2.57
N GLN A 219 10.25 25.64 3.72
CA GLN A 219 8.97 26.33 3.94
C GLN A 219 9.11 27.85 3.78
N TYR A 220 10.19 28.42 4.31
CA TYR A 220 10.47 29.84 4.16
C TYR A 220 10.64 30.22 2.70
N GLY A 221 11.42 29.44 1.94
CA GLY A 221 11.64 29.68 0.53
C GLY A 221 10.36 29.51 -0.31
N GLU A 222 9.55 28.50 -0.03
CA GLU A 222 8.25 28.33 -0.69
C GLU A 222 7.31 29.51 -0.43
N LYS A 223 7.28 30.03 0.82
CA LYS A 223 6.53 31.23 1.16
C LYS A 223 7.00 32.47 0.40
N LEU A 224 8.32 32.64 0.21
CA LEU A 224 8.87 33.74 -0.59
C LEU A 224 8.54 33.63 -2.08
N MET A 225 8.35 32.41 -2.56
CA MET A 225 8.03 32.11 -3.96
C MET A 225 6.52 32.10 -4.25
N GLN A 226 5.66 32.29 -3.25
CA GLN A 226 4.21 32.43 -3.48
C GLN A 226 3.93 33.48 -4.56
N HIS A 227 3.11 33.14 -5.56
CA HIS A 227 2.76 33.95 -6.72
C HIS A 227 3.93 34.31 -7.68
N LYS A 228 5.09 33.66 -7.54
CA LYS A 228 6.23 33.81 -8.44
C LYS A 228 6.50 32.54 -9.22
N ARG A 229 7.16 32.66 -10.37
CA ARG A 229 7.62 31.51 -11.17
C ARG A 229 9.14 31.44 -11.12
N GLY A 230 9.66 30.26 -10.85
CA GLY A 230 11.11 30.04 -10.81
C GLY A 230 11.50 28.94 -9.85
N GLY A 231 12.81 28.76 -9.70
CA GLY A 231 13.37 27.79 -8.77
C GLY A 231 14.43 28.43 -7.88
N ILE A 232 14.53 27.95 -6.64
CA ILE A 232 15.58 28.29 -5.69
C ILE A 232 16.22 26.99 -5.24
N VAL A 233 17.54 26.95 -5.26
CA VAL A 233 18.34 25.86 -4.70
C VAL A 233 19.33 26.46 -3.71
N ALA A 234 19.26 25.98 -2.46
CA ALA A 234 20.23 26.32 -1.43
C ALA A 234 21.16 25.12 -1.21
N LEU A 235 22.46 25.36 -1.33
CA LEU A 235 23.50 24.34 -1.18
C LEU A 235 24.49 24.76 -0.08
N ASP A 236 24.96 23.77 0.68
CA ASP A 236 26.15 23.97 1.51
C ASP A 236 27.40 23.91 0.63
N PRO A 237 28.18 25.00 0.53
CA PRO A 237 29.36 25.05 -0.35
C PRO A 237 30.50 24.12 0.10
N LYS A 238 30.48 23.65 1.34
CA LYS A 238 31.55 22.79 1.87
C LYS A 238 31.25 21.31 1.63
N THR A 239 29.99 20.90 1.81
CA THR A 239 29.57 19.49 1.73
C THR A 239 28.90 19.16 0.40
N GLY A 240 28.32 20.15 -0.27
CA GLY A 240 27.52 19.98 -1.48
C GLY A 240 26.09 19.53 -1.17
N GLU A 241 25.71 19.49 0.11
CA GLU A 241 24.36 19.08 0.53
C GLU A 241 23.31 20.08 0.06
N ILE A 242 22.18 19.56 -0.42
CA ILE A 242 21.02 20.37 -0.77
C ILE A 242 20.20 20.64 0.50
N LEU A 243 20.15 21.91 0.91
CA LEU A 243 19.43 22.35 2.10
C LEU A 243 17.98 22.72 1.78
N ALA A 244 17.73 23.27 0.59
CA ALA A 244 16.38 23.56 0.11
C ALA A 244 16.34 23.45 -1.43
N LEU A 245 15.22 22.93 -1.94
CA LEU A 245 14.95 22.81 -3.36
C LEU A 245 13.51 23.20 -3.65
N ILE A 246 13.30 24.44 -4.11
CA ILE A 246 12.00 25.04 -4.31
C ILE A 246 11.78 25.21 -5.81
N SER A 247 10.65 24.74 -6.31
CA SER A 247 10.23 24.94 -7.70
C SER A 247 8.76 25.35 -7.71
N MET A 248 8.49 26.56 -8.15
CA MET A 248 7.15 27.10 -8.37
C MET A 248 6.93 27.31 -9.88
N ILE A 249 6.51 26.25 -10.52
CA ILE A 249 5.93 26.30 -11.87
C ILE A 249 4.42 26.42 -11.63
N GLY A 250 3.85 27.59 -11.85
CA GLY A 250 2.46 27.95 -11.56
C GLY A 250 1.44 26.83 -11.79
N VAL A 251 1.32 25.93 -10.84
CA VAL A 251 0.30 24.90 -10.78
C VAL A 251 -0.54 25.19 -9.55
N VAL A 252 -1.79 25.48 -9.83
CA VAL A 252 -2.90 25.40 -8.90
C VAL A 252 -2.68 24.19 -7.96
N SER A 253 -2.71 24.46 -6.66
CA SER A 253 -2.76 23.47 -5.60
C SER A 253 -3.60 22.25 -6.02
N LEU A 254 -2.96 21.11 -6.24
CA LEU A 254 -3.64 19.83 -6.47
C LEU A 254 -4.15 19.19 -5.17
N PHE A 255 -4.08 19.93 -4.06
CA PHE A 255 -4.73 19.57 -2.81
C PHE A 255 -5.97 20.46 -2.62
N GLY A 256 -6.97 20.22 -3.47
CA GLY A 256 -8.33 20.60 -3.18
C GLY A 256 -8.79 19.73 -2.02
N VAL A 257 -8.81 20.29 -0.82
CA VAL A 257 -9.61 19.77 0.28
C VAL A 257 -11.04 19.77 -0.22
N ALA A 258 -11.56 18.60 -0.55
CA ALA A 258 -13.00 18.41 -0.71
C ALA A 258 -13.60 18.49 0.70
N HIS A 259 -14.36 19.57 0.94
CA HIS A 259 -15.29 19.67 2.05
C HIS A 259 -16.45 18.71 1.83
#